data_a4149b45d4af5de8076531ce5cc862ba
#
_entry.id   a4149b45d4af5de8076531ce5cc862ba
#
_cell.length_a   1.000
_cell.length_b   1.000
_cell.length_c   1.000
_cell.angle_alpha   90.00
_cell.angle_beta   90.00
_cell.angle_gamma   90.00
#
_symmetry.space_group_name_H-M   'P 1'
#
loop_
_entity.id
_entity.type
_entity.pdbx_description
1 polymer ?
#
loop_
_entity_poly.entity_id
_entity_poly.type
_entity_poly.pdbx_seq_one_letter_code
_entity_poly.pdbx_strand_id
1 'polypeptide(L)' 'MHYGYNFEEVKQKVFSALSENYAGLSGIELASRTKINRMTLTKYLNLMLAQGLIRKKKLEPLMYGTWTKMLPQLNFQ' A
#
# COMPACT_ATOMS: atom_id res chain seq x y z
N MET A 1 0.04 -9.01 -25.16
CA MET A 1 0.64 -8.14 -24.28
C MET A 1 -0.30 -7.48 -23.35
N HIS A 2 0.03 -7.39 -22.14
CA HIS A 2 -0.77 -6.82 -21.22
C HIS A 2 -0.25 -5.61 -20.74
N TYR A 3 -1.02 -4.60 -20.56
CA TYR A 3 -0.58 -3.38 -20.02
C TYR A 3 -1.05 -3.19 -18.63
N GLY A 4 -1.75 -4.08 -18.09
CA GLY A 4 -2.23 -3.92 -16.75
C GLY A 4 -1.40 -4.71 -15.79
N TYR A 5 -1.64 -4.53 -14.52
CA TYR A 5 -1.00 -5.29 -13.49
C TYR A 5 -2.05 -6.17 -12.87
N ASN A 6 -1.70 -7.34 -12.44
CA ASN A 6 -2.69 -8.12 -11.73
C ASN A 6 -2.55 -7.83 -10.24
N PHE A 7 -3.57 -8.16 -9.50
CA PHE A 7 -3.62 -7.83 -8.08
C PHE A 7 -2.48 -8.44 -7.30
N GLU A 8 -2.14 -9.69 -7.58
CA GLU A 8 -1.07 -10.36 -6.86
C GLU A 8 0.26 -9.67 -7.06
N GLU A 9 0.52 -9.27 -8.27
CA GLU A 9 1.76 -8.62 -8.58
C GLU A 9 1.87 -7.28 -7.85
N VAL A 10 0.80 -6.51 -7.88
CA VAL A 10 0.79 -5.22 -7.20
C VAL A 10 0.91 -5.42 -5.70
N LYS A 11 0.19 -6.40 -5.17
CA LYS A 11 0.23 -6.68 -3.75
C LYS A 11 1.65 -7.00 -3.29
N GLN A 12 2.35 -7.82 -4.04
CA GLN A 12 3.72 -8.18 -3.69
C GLN A 12 4.64 -6.97 -3.70
N LYS A 13 4.50 -6.14 -4.70
CA LYS A 13 5.34 -4.96 -4.79
C LYS A 13 5.07 -3.99 -3.65
N VAL A 14 3.81 -3.80 -3.32
CA VAL A 14 3.43 -2.91 -2.23
C VAL A 14 3.93 -3.46 -0.91
N PHE A 15 3.72 -4.74 -0.66
CA PHE A 15 4.17 -5.34 0.58
C PHE A 15 5.69 -5.26 0.72
N SER A 16 6.39 -5.45 -0.36
CA SER A 16 7.83 -5.36 -0.33
C SER A 16 8.29 -3.97 0.06
N ALA A 17 7.68 -2.96 -0.54
CA ALA A 17 8.03 -1.58 -0.22
C ALA A 17 7.67 -1.24 1.23
N LEU A 18 6.51 -1.65 1.68
CA LEU A 18 6.09 -1.33 3.03
C LEU A 18 6.89 -2.10 4.08
N SER A 19 7.36 -3.27 3.73
CA SER A 19 8.17 -4.05 4.66
C SER A 19 9.47 -3.37 5.00
N GLU A 20 9.96 -2.55 4.09
CA GLU A 20 11.18 -1.83 4.33
C GLU A 20 10.95 -0.51 5.03
N ASN A 21 9.71 -0.13 5.22
CA ASN A 21 9.39 1.16 5.80
C ASN A 21 8.24 1.02 6.77
N TYR A 22 8.56 0.64 7.99
CA TYR A 22 7.52 0.43 8.99
C TYR A 22 6.70 1.66 9.30
N ALA A 23 7.31 2.83 9.15
CA ALA A 23 6.56 4.06 9.39
C ALA A 23 5.52 4.29 8.32
N GLY A 24 5.65 3.61 7.20
CA GLY A 24 4.70 3.74 6.12
C GLY A 24 5.20 4.62 5.01
N LEU A 25 4.50 4.57 3.90
CA LEU A 25 4.87 5.35 2.74
C LEU A 25 3.63 6.03 2.19
N SER A 26 3.81 7.22 1.64
CA SER A 26 2.69 7.91 1.02
C SER A 26 2.41 7.25 -0.33
N GLY A 27 1.29 7.61 -0.92
CA GLY A 27 0.96 7.09 -2.24
C GLY A 27 1.99 7.45 -3.29
N ILE A 28 2.53 8.66 -3.18
CA ILE A 28 3.54 9.10 -4.12
C ILE A 28 4.81 8.26 -3.96
N GLU A 29 5.20 8.01 -2.73
CA GLU A 29 6.38 7.22 -2.48
C GLU A 29 6.19 5.77 -2.93
N LEU A 30 5.01 5.23 -2.71
CA LEU A 30 4.73 3.88 -3.15
C LEU A 30 4.76 3.79 -4.66
N ALA A 31 4.20 4.78 -5.34
CA ALA A 31 4.22 4.78 -6.79
C ALA A 31 5.65 4.82 -7.31
N SER A 32 6.47 5.62 -6.66
CA SER A 32 7.86 5.73 -7.06
C SER A 32 8.62 4.43 -6.84
N ARG A 33 8.39 3.80 -5.71
CA ARG A 33 9.13 2.57 -5.39
C ARG A 33 8.66 1.38 -6.19
N THR A 34 7.36 1.30 -6.44
CA THR A 34 6.82 0.16 -7.18
C THR A 34 6.86 0.39 -8.68
N LYS A 35 7.08 1.63 -9.09
CA LYS A 35 7.06 2.01 -10.50
C LYS A 35 5.74 1.74 -11.15
N ILE A 36 4.68 1.87 -10.38
CA ILE A 36 3.34 1.72 -10.88
C ILE A 36 2.71 3.10 -10.92
N ASN A 37 1.94 3.37 -11.95
CA ASN A 37 1.26 4.63 -12.09
C ASN A 37 0.43 4.90 -10.85
N ARG A 38 0.46 6.14 -10.38
CA ARG A 38 -0.19 6.49 -9.14
C ARG A 38 -1.69 6.21 -9.13
N MET A 39 -2.35 6.51 -10.22
CA MET A 39 -3.78 6.26 -10.29
C MET A 39 -4.09 4.79 -10.24
N THR A 40 -3.33 4.00 -10.97
CA THR A 40 -3.51 2.56 -10.97
C THR A 40 -3.21 2.01 -9.58
N LEU A 41 -2.14 2.47 -9.00
CA LEU A 41 -1.74 2.00 -7.68
C LEU A 41 -2.79 2.33 -6.64
N THR A 42 -3.38 3.52 -6.71
CA THR A 42 -4.39 3.92 -5.75
C THR A 42 -5.59 2.98 -5.76
N LYS A 43 -5.99 2.53 -6.95
CA LYS A 43 -7.08 1.60 -7.04
C LYS A 43 -6.77 0.32 -6.28
N TYR A 44 -5.57 -0.19 -6.46
CA TYR A 44 -5.18 -1.43 -5.78
C TYR A 44 -4.99 -1.20 -4.28
N LEU A 45 -4.49 -0.03 -3.92
CA LEU A 45 -4.32 0.26 -2.49
C LEU A 45 -5.66 0.30 -1.79
N ASN A 46 -6.66 0.89 -2.42
CA ASN A 46 -7.98 0.93 -1.84
C ASN A 46 -8.57 -0.47 -1.72
N LEU A 47 -8.32 -1.30 -2.71
CA LEU A 47 -8.79 -2.66 -2.68
C LEU A 47 -8.12 -3.43 -1.54
N MET A 48 -6.82 -3.26 -1.38
CA MET A 48 -6.08 -3.91 -0.31
C MET A 48 -6.53 -3.40 1.06
N LEU A 49 -6.84 -2.12 1.13
CA LEU A 49 -7.35 -1.55 2.37
C LEU A 49 -8.69 -2.18 2.73
N ALA A 50 -9.56 -2.33 1.74
CA ALA A 50 -10.86 -2.95 1.98
C ALA A 50 -10.73 -4.40 2.43
N GLN A 51 -9.69 -5.07 1.98
CA GLN A 51 -9.46 -6.44 2.38
C GLN A 51 -8.69 -6.58 3.68
N GLY A 52 -8.31 -5.48 4.28
CA GLY A 52 -7.60 -5.52 5.53
C GLY A 52 -6.13 -5.88 5.42
N LEU A 53 -5.56 -5.77 4.23
CA LEU A 53 -4.17 -6.12 4.03
C LEU A 53 -3.21 -5.00 4.39
N ILE A 54 -3.68 -3.77 4.31
CA ILE A 54 -2.88 -2.61 4.65
C ILE A 54 -3.75 -1.62 5.39
N ARG A 55 -3.13 -0.64 5.99
CA ARG A 55 -3.82 0.41 6.70
C ARG A 55 -3.44 1.75 6.16
N LYS A 56 -4.32 2.69 6.29
CA LYS A 56 -4.03 4.04 5.88
C LYS A 56 -4.09 4.94 7.10
N LYS A 57 -3.01 5.67 7.32
CA LYS A 57 -2.94 6.56 8.44
C LYS A 57 -3.00 7.96 7.91
N LYS A 58 -3.96 8.72 8.34
CA LYS A 58 -4.06 10.09 7.90
C LYS A 58 -3.21 10.97 8.75
N LEU A 59 -2.53 11.90 8.12
CA LEU A 59 -1.74 12.85 8.85
C LEU A 59 -2.47 14.15 8.82
N GLU A 60 -2.75 14.67 9.97
CA GLU A 60 -3.42 15.94 10.05
C GLU A 60 -2.43 17.05 9.99
N PRO A 61 -2.72 18.18 9.42
CA PRO A 61 -3.99 18.54 8.79
C PRO A 61 -3.99 18.22 7.31
N LEU A 62 -3.04 17.44 6.87
CA LEU A 62 -2.94 17.16 5.45
C LEU A 62 -3.91 16.09 5.04
N MET A 63 -4.29 16.17 3.80
CA MET A 63 -5.17 15.19 3.26
C MET A 63 -4.46 13.95 2.83
N TYR A 64 -3.14 13.99 2.81
CA TYR A 64 -2.39 12.85 2.39
C TYR A 64 -2.33 11.83 3.48
N GLY A 65 -2.40 10.61 3.15
CA GLY A 65 -2.28 9.54 4.10
C GLY A 65 -1.00 8.80 3.89
N THR A 66 -0.64 8.02 4.88
CA THR A 66 0.50 7.14 4.81
C THR A 66 -0.03 5.72 4.86
N TRP A 67 0.44 4.89 3.96
CA TRP A 67 0.00 3.50 3.93
C TRP A 67 1.00 2.65 4.71
N THR A 68 0.49 1.76 5.52
CA THR A 68 1.37 0.86 6.27
C THR A 68 0.89 -0.56 6.10
N LYS A 69 1.81 -1.48 6.24
CA LYS A 69 1.48 -2.87 6.14
C LYS A 69 0.78 -3.30 7.41
N MET A 70 -0.27 -4.11 7.24
CA MET A 70 -0.93 -4.62 8.39
C MET A 70 -0.08 -5.72 8.97
N LEU A 71 0.34 -5.56 10.18
CA LEU A 71 1.15 -6.59 10.82
C LEU A 71 0.27 -7.72 11.26
N PRO A 72 0.77 -8.92 11.23
CA PRO A 72 -0.01 -10.04 11.70
C PRO A 72 -0.31 -9.81 13.17
N GLN A 73 -1.53 -10.02 13.52
CA GLN A 73 -1.87 -9.86 14.84
C GLN A 73 -1.41 -11.03 15.58
N LEU A 74 -0.56 -10.84 16.50
CA LEU A 74 -0.20 -11.90 17.31
C LEU A 74 -1.12 -11.93 18.40
N ASN A 75 -2.10 -12.67 18.28
CA ASN A 75 -3.01 -12.73 19.26
C ASN A 75 -2.63 -13.62 20.25
N PHE A 76 -2.21 -13.21 21.32
CA PHE A 76 -1.89 -14.05 22.30
C PHE A 76 -2.94 -14.10 23.18
N GLN A 77 -3.91 -14.39 23.00
CA GLN A 77 -4.90 -14.42 23.86
C GLN A 77 -5.06 -15.53 24.51
#